data_ec3fcb139e0a4a6a247a644dca00d376
#
_entry.id   ec3fcb139e0a4a6a247a644dca00d376
#
_cell.length_a   1.000
_cell.length_b   1.000
_cell.length_c   1.000
_cell.angle_alpha   90.00
_cell.angle_beta   90.00
_cell.angle_gamma   90.00
#
_symmetry.space_group_name_H-M   'P 1'
#
loop_
_entity.id
_entity.type
_entity.pdbx_description
1 polymer ?
#
loop_
_entity_poly.entity_id
_entity_poly.type
_entity_poly.pdbx_seq_one_letter_code
_entity_poly.pdbx_strand_id
1 'polypeptide(L)' 'GFCEGNVLKYISRWKNKNGVEDLKKARHYLDMLIDDVENEV' A
#
# COMPACT_ATOMS: atom_id res chain seq x y z
N GLY A 1 3.96 10.12 3.35
CA GLY A 1 4.65 10.02 2.10
C GLY A 1 3.86 9.30 1.04
N PHE A 2 4.51 9.08 -0.08
CA PHE A 2 3.87 8.48 -1.26
C PHE A 2 3.33 7.08 -0.99
N CYS A 3 4.16 6.19 -0.44
CA CYS A 3 3.75 4.81 -0.19
C CYS A 3 2.64 4.73 0.85
N GLU A 4 2.76 5.49 1.92
CA GLU A 4 1.75 5.51 2.97
C GLU A 4 0.41 5.99 2.43
N GLY A 5 0.41 7.05 1.63
CA GLY A 5 -0.81 7.58 1.02
C GLY A 5 -1.48 6.57 0.12
N ASN A 6 -0.70 5.82 -0.66
CA ASN A 6 -1.25 4.79 -1.54
C ASN A 6 -1.80 3.60 -0.75
N VAL A 7 -1.13 3.18 0.32
CA VAL A 7 -1.67 2.12 1.19
C VAL A 7 -3.03 2.53 1.73
N LEU A 8 -3.13 3.73 2.28
CA LEU A 8 -4.38 4.23 2.84
C LEU A 8 -5.48 4.32 1.79
N LYS A 9 -5.13 4.81 0.59
CA LYS A 9 -6.08 4.94 -0.51
C LYS A 9 -6.70 3.58 -0.87
N TYR A 10 -5.87 2.57 -1.07
CA TYR A 10 -6.37 1.27 -1.50
C TYR A 10 -7.10 0.54 -0.39
N ILE A 11 -6.65 0.67 0.85
CA ILE A 11 -7.35 0.08 2.00
C ILE A 11 -8.73 0.73 2.18
N SER A 12 -8.85 2.03 1.88
CA SER A 12 -10.13 2.74 2.04
C SER A 12 -11.16 2.36 0.99
N ARG A 13 -10.72 1.94 -0.20
CA ARG A 13 -11.65 1.82 -1.32
C ARG A 13 -11.91 0.40 -1.82
N TRP A 14 -11.17 -0.60 -1.33
CA TRP A 14 -11.19 -1.94 -1.94
C TRP A 14 -12.59 -2.56 -2.02
N LYS A 15 -13.44 -2.33 -1.02
CA LYS A 15 -14.78 -2.91 -0.99
C LYS A 15 -15.67 -2.41 -2.12
N ASN A 16 -15.50 -1.15 -2.50
CA ASN A 16 -16.36 -0.50 -3.49
C ASN A 16 -15.70 -0.34 -4.85
N LYS A 17 -14.51 -0.88 -5.02
CA LYS A 17 -13.77 -0.75 -6.29
C LYS A 17 -13.29 -2.12 -6.76
N ASN A 18 -12.01 -2.39 -6.65
CA ASN A 18 -11.42 -3.56 -7.30
C ASN A 18 -11.20 -4.75 -6.37
N GLY A 19 -11.74 -4.71 -5.15
CA GLY A 19 -11.66 -5.84 -4.24
C GLY A 19 -10.23 -6.26 -3.96
N VAL A 20 -9.92 -7.54 -4.20
CA VAL A 20 -8.62 -8.11 -3.90
C VAL A 20 -7.49 -7.44 -4.67
N GLU A 21 -7.78 -6.89 -5.86
CA GLU A 21 -6.77 -6.16 -6.62
C GLU A 21 -6.27 -4.93 -5.84
N ASP A 22 -7.18 -4.18 -5.23
CA ASP A 22 -6.80 -3.03 -4.42
C ASP A 22 -6.03 -3.45 -3.18
N LEU A 23 -6.40 -4.58 -2.57
CA LEU A 23 -5.67 -5.09 -1.42
C LEU A 23 -4.24 -5.49 -1.81
N LYS A 24 -4.06 -6.07 -2.99
CA LYS A 24 -2.72 -6.40 -3.49
C LYS A 24 -1.90 -5.15 -3.77
N LYS A 25 -2.54 -4.10 -4.27
CA LYS A 25 -1.85 -2.82 -4.48
C LYS A 25 -1.41 -2.21 -3.16
N ALA A 26 -2.27 -2.27 -2.15
CA ALA A 26 -1.91 -1.80 -0.81
C ALA A 26 -0.71 -2.57 -0.27
N ARG A 27 -0.71 -3.89 -0.44
CA ARG A 27 0.42 -4.73 -0.01
C ARG A 27 1.70 -4.33 -0.73
N HIS A 28 1.62 -4.09 -2.04
CA HIS A 28 2.79 -3.69 -2.82
C HIS A 28 3.42 -2.41 -2.28
N TYR A 29 2.61 -1.39 -2.02
CA TYR A 29 3.11 -0.13 -1.49
C TYR A 29 3.64 -0.28 -0.07
N LEU A 30 2.99 -1.13 0.73
CA LEU A 30 3.47 -1.40 2.08
C LEU A 30 4.83 -2.10 2.05
N ASP A 31 5.02 -3.07 1.15
CA ASP A 31 6.30 -3.75 0.97
C ASP A 31 7.40 -2.76 0.58
N MET A 32 7.09 -1.82 -0.30
CA MET A 32 8.05 -0.78 -0.68
C MET A 32 8.45 0.07 0.53
N LEU A 33 7.48 0.42 1.36
CA LEU A 33 7.75 1.21 2.56
C LEU A 33 8.62 0.45 3.56
N ILE A 34 8.34 -0.82 3.75
CA ILE A 34 9.12 -1.67 4.63
C ILE A 34 10.58 -1.74 4.14
N ASP A 35 10.77 -1.94 2.84
CA ASP A 35 12.10 -1.97 2.25
C ASP A 35 12.85 -0.68 2.50
N ASP A 36 12.18 0.46 2.30
CA ASP A 36 12.80 1.77 2.50
C ASP A 36 13.27 1.93 3.96
N VAL A 37 12.43 1.56 4.90
CA VAL A 37 12.76 1.68 6.32
C VAL A 37 13.90 0.75 6.70
N GLU A 38 13.87 -0.48 6.19
CA GLU A 38 14.92 -1.46 6.49
C GLU A 38 16.26 -1.06 5.91
N ASN A 39 16.27 -0.32 4.81
CA ASN A 39 17.51 0.09 4.13
C ASN A 39 18.02 1.45 4.58
N GLU A 40 17.36 2.10 5.53
CA GLU A 40 17.78 3.39 6.04
C GLU A 40 18.94 3.32 7.03
N VAL A 41 19.33 2.17 7.46
CA VAL A 41 20.30 1.98 8.55
C VAL A 41 21.73 2.29 8.13
#